data_ee68034d6b5ff38211f748d93d001677
#
_entry.id   ee68034d6b5ff38211f748d93d001677
#
_cell.length_a   1.000
_cell.length_b   1.000
_cell.length_c   1.000
_cell.angle_alpha   90.00
_cell.angle_beta   90.00
_cell.angle_gamma   90.00
#
_symmetry.space_group_name_H-M   'P 1'
#
loop_
_entity.id
_entity.type
_entity.pdbx_description
1 polymer ?
#
loop_
_entity_poly.entity_id
_entity_poly.type
_entity_poly.pdbx_seq_one_letter_code
_entity_poly.pdbx_strand_id
1 'polypeptide(L)'
;LLKQIAQGVTANYPEISLMDCLIGERPEEVTDMRRSVKGEVISSTFDEPTENHTHVAEMALEIAKRRTEAGADVVVLLDSITRLARAYNLALPPSGRTLSGGIDPIALYPPKRFFGAARKLEEGGSLTIIGTCLVDTGSKMDDVIYEEFKGTGNSELVLDRKLAEKRIFPAIDVQRSGTRREELLLD
;
A
#
# COMPACT_ATOMS: atom_id res chain seq x y z
N LEU A 1 -1.77 -9.22 8.96
CA LEU A 1 -1.90 -7.88 9.52
C LEU A 1 -2.89 -7.02 8.76
N LEU A 2 -2.74 -6.80 7.42
CA LEU A 2 -3.69 -5.97 6.62
C LEU A 2 -5.14 -6.42 6.79
N LYS A 3 -5.40 -7.72 6.71
CA LYS A 3 -6.72 -8.30 6.94
C LYS A 3 -7.29 -7.95 8.33
N GLN A 4 -6.44 -7.97 9.37
CA GLN A 4 -6.85 -7.57 10.72
C GLN A 4 -7.14 -6.07 10.81
N ILE A 5 -6.34 -5.24 10.12
CA ILE A 5 -6.58 -3.81 10.01
C ILE A 5 -7.92 -3.56 9.30
N ALA A 6 -8.15 -4.21 8.16
CA ALA A 6 -9.41 -4.11 7.42
C ALA A 6 -10.63 -4.48 8.28
N GLN A 7 -10.54 -5.59 8.99
CA GLN A 7 -11.60 -6.03 9.91
C GLN A 7 -11.81 -5.05 11.06
N GLY A 8 -10.71 -4.52 11.63
CA GLY A 8 -10.78 -3.52 12.69
C GLY A 8 -11.43 -2.22 12.22
N VAL A 9 -11.07 -1.74 11.04
CA VAL A 9 -11.68 -0.53 10.45
C VAL A 9 -13.18 -0.73 10.25
N THR A 10 -13.59 -1.81 9.60
CA THR A 10 -15.01 -2.05 9.30
C THR A 10 -15.86 -2.36 10.54
N ALA A 11 -15.25 -2.91 11.58
CA ALA A 11 -15.96 -3.18 12.85
C ALA A 11 -16.18 -1.92 13.68
N ASN A 12 -15.20 -1.02 13.72
CA ASN A 12 -15.27 0.19 14.55
C ASN A 12 -15.84 1.41 13.82
N TYR A 13 -15.67 1.45 12.49
CA TYR A 13 -16.06 2.60 11.64
C TYR A 13 -16.79 2.09 10.40
N PRO A 14 -18.04 1.62 10.53
CA PRO A 14 -18.79 1.03 9.43
C PRO A 14 -19.13 2.02 8.29
N GLU A 15 -19.03 3.32 8.57
CA GLU A 15 -19.25 4.41 7.60
C GLU A 15 -18.06 4.60 6.65
N ILE A 16 -16.87 4.10 7.00
CA ILE A 16 -15.68 4.25 6.18
C ILE A 16 -15.78 3.38 4.92
N SER A 17 -15.49 3.99 3.78
CA SER A 17 -15.34 3.28 2.51
C SER A 17 -13.99 2.57 2.46
N LEU A 18 -13.96 1.28 2.73
CA LEU A 18 -12.74 0.46 2.68
C LEU A 18 -12.54 -0.13 1.29
N MET A 19 -11.33 0.00 0.76
CA MET A 19 -10.89 -0.56 -0.51
C MET A 19 -9.58 -1.32 -0.33
N ASP A 20 -9.51 -2.54 -0.84
CA ASP A 20 -8.29 -3.34 -0.91
C ASP A 20 -7.79 -3.37 -2.35
N CYS A 21 -6.59 -2.82 -2.59
CA CYS A 21 -5.91 -2.85 -3.88
C CYS A 21 -4.75 -3.86 -3.82
N LEU A 22 -4.97 -5.03 -4.41
CA LEU A 22 -4.02 -6.15 -4.39
C LEU A 22 -3.31 -6.26 -5.73
N ILE A 23 -2.00 -6.01 -5.74
CA ILE A 23 -1.18 -5.99 -6.95
C ILE A 23 -0.17 -7.15 -6.95
N GLY A 24 -0.32 -8.05 -7.91
CA GLY A 24 0.57 -9.19 -8.09
C GLY A 24 0.46 -10.25 -7.00
N GLU A 25 -0.66 -10.30 -6.29
CA GLU A 25 -0.94 -11.32 -5.28
C GLU A 25 -1.39 -12.64 -5.93
N ARG A 26 -1.37 -13.72 -5.15
CA ARG A 26 -1.86 -15.02 -5.60
C ARG A 26 -3.38 -15.05 -5.65
N PRO A 27 -4.01 -15.76 -6.62
CA PRO A 27 -5.46 -15.83 -6.73
C PRO A 27 -6.17 -16.30 -5.46
N GLU A 28 -5.57 -17.26 -4.73
CA GLU A 28 -6.11 -17.77 -3.46
C GLU A 28 -6.10 -16.70 -2.35
N GLU A 29 -5.09 -15.84 -2.31
CA GLU A 29 -4.99 -14.74 -1.34
C GLU A 29 -6.03 -13.66 -1.63
N VAL A 30 -6.25 -13.35 -2.91
CA VAL A 30 -7.31 -12.44 -3.35
C VAL A 30 -8.69 -12.99 -2.95
N THR A 31 -8.93 -14.28 -3.17
CA THR A 31 -10.19 -14.94 -2.79
C THR A 31 -10.40 -14.89 -1.28
N ASP A 32 -9.35 -15.12 -0.49
CA ASP A 32 -9.42 -15.06 0.97
C ASP A 32 -9.74 -13.64 1.46
N MET A 33 -9.12 -12.61 0.87
CA MET A 33 -9.44 -11.22 1.19
C MET A 33 -10.90 -10.89 0.87
N ARG A 34 -11.39 -11.24 -0.32
CA ARG A 34 -12.80 -11.02 -0.72
C ARG A 34 -13.82 -11.65 0.23
N ARG A 35 -13.48 -12.82 0.80
CA ARG A 35 -14.36 -13.52 1.76
C ARG A 35 -14.29 -12.98 3.17
N SER A 36 -13.15 -12.39 3.53
CA SER A 36 -12.83 -12.05 4.92
C SER A 36 -13.02 -10.58 5.25
N VAL A 37 -13.05 -9.71 4.25
CA VAL A 37 -13.08 -8.27 4.42
C VAL A 37 -14.39 -7.71 3.88
N LYS A 38 -15.05 -6.85 4.67
CA LYS A 38 -16.22 -6.08 4.23
C LYS A 38 -15.74 -4.80 3.55
N GLY A 39 -15.24 -4.92 2.33
CA GLY A 39 -14.73 -3.81 1.54
C GLY A 39 -14.71 -4.18 0.08
N GLU A 40 -14.42 -3.21 -0.78
CA GLU A 40 -14.24 -3.47 -2.20
C GLU A 40 -12.82 -3.99 -2.45
N VAL A 41 -12.69 -5.17 -3.04
CA VAL A 41 -11.39 -5.75 -3.40
C VAL A 41 -11.17 -5.59 -4.90
N ILE A 42 -10.19 -4.78 -5.26
CA ILE A 42 -9.73 -4.55 -6.63
C ILE A 42 -8.36 -5.21 -6.74
N SER A 43 -8.18 -6.09 -7.71
CA SER A 43 -6.98 -6.91 -7.77
C SER A 43 -6.49 -7.17 -9.18
N SER A 44 -5.18 -7.36 -9.30
CA SER A 44 -4.52 -7.98 -10.44
C SER A 44 -3.57 -9.03 -9.91
N THR A 45 -3.76 -10.28 -10.32
CA THR A 45 -2.99 -11.42 -9.82
C THR A 45 -1.65 -11.57 -10.55
N PHE A 46 -0.69 -12.28 -9.94
CA PHE A 46 0.68 -12.37 -10.43
C PHE A 46 0.81 -12.97 -11.85
N ASP A 47 -0.18 -13.74 -12.29
CA ASP A 47 -0.25 -14.39 -13.59
C ASP A 47 -0.86 -13.51 -14.69
N GLU A 48 -1.33 -12.32 -14.33
CA GLU A 48 -1.84 -11.34 -15.28
C GLU A 48 -0.70 -10.51 -15.92
N PRO A 49 -0.93 -9.94 -17.12
CA PRO A 49 0.02 -9.02 -17.73
C PRO A 49 0.36 -7.83 -16.84
N THR A 50 1.60 -7.36 -16.93
CA THR A 50 2.11 -6.26 -16.10
C THR A 50 1.29 -4.97 -16.23
N GLU A 51 0.79 -4.70 -17.42
CA GLU A 51 -0.07 -3.54 -17.72
C GLU A 51 -1.36 -3.57 -16.91
N ASN A 52 -1.89 -4.76 -16.59
CA ASN A 52 -3.06 -4.90 -15.73
C ASN A 52 -2.76 -4.43 -14.30
N HIS A 53 -1.56 -4.68 -13.79
CA HIS A 53 -1.16 -4.22 -12.45
C HIS A 53 -1.20 -2.70 -12.35
N THR A 54 -0.64 -2.00 -13.33
CA THR A 54 -0.62 -0.54 -13.36
C THR A 54 -2.02 0.05 -13.56
N HIS A 55 -2.80 -0.53 -14.47
CA HIS A 55 -4.16 -0.08 -14.77
C HIS A 55 -5.11 -0.26 -13.56
N VAL A 56 -5.03 -1.41 -12.89
CA VAL A 56 -5.85 -1.69 -11.69
C VAL A 56 -5.51 -0.71 -10.57
N ALA A 57 -4.23 -0.39 -10.36
CA ALA A 57 -3.82 0.58 -9.35
C ALA A 57 -4.31 2.00 -9.69
N GLU A 58 -4.21 2.43 -10.94
CA GLU A 58 -4.71 3.74 -11.38
C GLU A 58 -6.23 3.84 -11.21
N MET A 59 -6.96 2.81 -11.60
CA MET A 59 -8.41 2.75 -11.42
C MET A 59 -8.80 2.81 -9.92
N ALA A 60 -8.13 2.04 -9.06
CA ALA A 60 -8.39 2.05 -7.63
C ALA A 60 -8.16 3.44 -7.02
N LEU A 61 -7.08 4.12 -7.42
CA LEU A 61 -6.78 5.47 -6.95
C LEU A 61 -7.83 6.48 -7.40
N GLU A 62 -8.26 6.43 -8.65
CA GLU A 62 -9.29 7.34 -9.15
C GLU A 62 -10.66 7.12 -8.48
N ILE A 63 -11.05 5.87 -8.25
CA ILE A 63 -12.26 5.56 -7.48
C ILE A 63 -12.16 6.14 -6.06
N ALA A 64 -11.03 5.91 -5.38
CA ALA A 64 -10.81 6.43 -4.03
C ALA A 64 -10.89 7.96 -3.98
N LYS A 65 -10.26 8.66 -4.92
CA LYS A 65 -10.32 10.12 -5.03
C LYS A 65 -11.76 10.62 -5.24
N ARG A 66 -12.53 10.02 -6.18
CA ARG A 66 -13.90 10.44 -6.45
C ARG A 66 -14.81 10.27 -5.21
N ARG A 67 -14.63 9.17 -4.47
CA ARG A 67 -15.36 8.97 -3.20
C ARG A 67 -14.99 10.01 -2.16
N THR A 68 -13.70 10.32 -2.03
CA THR A 68 -13.20 11.34 -1.10
C THR A 68 -13.74 12.73 -1.46
N GLU A 69 -13.72 13.10 -2.73
CA GLU A 69 -14.28 14.36 -3.25
C GLU A 69 -15.79 14.45 -3.02
N ALA A 70 -16.47 13.32 -3.01
CA ALA A 70 -17.91 13.24 -2.67
C ALA A 70 -18.19 13.30 -1.16
N GLY A 71 -17.15 13.51 -0.32
CA GLY A 71 -17.28 13.69 1.11
C GLY A 71 -17.09 12.40 1.94
N ALA A 72 -16.76 11.27 1.33
CA ALA A 72 -16.54 10.03 2.06
C ALA A 72 -15.14 10.00 2.73
N ASP A 73 -15.07 9.36 3.88
CA ASP A 73 -13.79 8.91 4.46
C ASP A 73 -13.43 7.57 3.85
N VAL A 74 -12.31 7.53 3.13
CA VAL A 74 -11.86 6.37 2.36
C VAL A 74 -10.56 5.83 2.94
N VAL A 75 -10.49 4.52 3.14
CA VAL A 75 -9.25 3.81 3.49
C VAL A 75 -8.89 2.85 2.35
N VAL A 76 -7.71 3.01 1.79
CA VAL A 76 -7.15 2.11 0.78
C VAL A 76 -6.03 1.29 1.40
N LEU A 77 -6.14 -0.02 1.33
CA LEU A 77 -5.06 -0.95 1.64
C LEU A 77 -4.38 -1.35 0.32
N LEU A 78 -3.10 -1.01 0.16
CA LEU A 78 -2.32 -1.32 -1.04
C LEU A 78 -1.30 -2.42 -0.76
N ASP A 79 -1.51 -3.59 -1.31
CA ASP A 79 -0.56 -4.70 -1.23
C ASP A 79 -0.08 -5.10 -2.63
N SER A 80 1.08 -4.71 -3.06
CA SER A 80 2.11 -3.94 -2.33
C SER A 80 2.69 -2.81 -3.19
N ILE A 81 3.23 -1.81 -2.54
CA ILE A 81 3.99 -0.73 -3.21
C ILE A 81 5.15 -1.30 -4.02
N THR A 82 5.85 -2.28 -3.47
CA THR A 82 7.02 -2.91 -4.11
C THR A 82 6.64 -3.55 -5.45
N ARG A 83 5.56 -4.32 -5.48
CA ARG A 83 5.10 -4.97 -6.72
C ARG A 83 4.56 -3.96 -7.72
N LEU A 84 3.90 -2.92 -7.25
CA LEU A 84 3.45 -1.82 -8.11
C LEU A 84 4.62 -1.09 -8.76
N ALA A 85 5.67 -0.75 -8.00
CA ALA A 85 6.87 -0.12 -8.54
C ALA A 85 7.60 -1.02 -9.55
N ARG A 86 7.69 -2.32 -9.28
CA ARG A 86 8.24 -3.31 -10.23
C ARG A 86 7.41 -3.38 -11.51
N ALA A 87 6.08 -3.33 -11.42
CA ALA A 87 5.20 -3.34 -12.57
C ALA A 87 5.41 -2.10 -13.45
N TYR A 88 5.51 -0.92 -12.85
CA TYR A 88 5.82 0.31 -13.61
C TYR A 88 7.22 0.27 -14.23
N ASN A 89 8.19 -0.37 -13.56
CA ASN A 89 9.54 -0.53 -14.12
C ASN A 89 9.56 -1.37 -15.41
N LEU A 90 8.61 -2.28 -15.55
CA LEU A 90 8.46 -3.10 -16.76
C LEU A 90 7.55 -2.44 -17.81
N ALA A 91 6.50 -1.74 -17.37
CA ALA A 91 5.48 -1.19 -18.26
C ALA A 91 5.89 0.14 -18.89
N LEU A 92 6.71 0.95 -18.22
CA LEU A 92 7.11 2.27 -18.74
C LEU A 92 8.32 2.17 -19.68
N PRO A 93 8.37 3.02 -20.72
CA PRO A 93 9.57 3.16 -21.54
C PRO A 93 10.77 3.59 -20.69
N PRO A 94 11.96 3.01 -20.91
CA PRO A 94 13.14 3.34 -20.12
C PRO A 94 13.57 4.80 -20.33
N SER A 95 13.90 5.49 -19.24
CA SER A 95 14.40 6.88 -19.28
C SER A 95 15.88 7.00 -19.71
N GLY A 96 16.57 5.87 -19.79
CA GLY A 96 18.02 5.81 -20.01
C GLY A 96 18.83 5.95 -18.73
N ARG A 97 18.20 6.06 -17.57
CA ARG A 97 18.84 6.09 -16.26
C ARG A 97 18.41 4.86 -15.46
N THR A 98 19.35 4.29 -14.72
CA THR A 98 19.09 3.11 -13.90
C THR A 98 19.71 3.30 -12.53
N LEU A 99 18.89 3.14 -11.49
CA LEU A 99 19.33 3.08 -10.10
C LEU A 99 19.88 1.69 -9.76
N SER A 100 20.48 1.58 -8.58
CA SER A 100 20.92 0.30 -8.06
C SER A 100 19.78 -0.72 -8.06
N GLY A 101 20.07 -1.98 -8.41
CA GLY A 101 19.05 -3.02 -8.50
C GLY A 101 18.23 -3.03 -9.79
N GLY A 102 18.54 -2.17 -10.76
CA GLY A 102 17.91 -2.20 -12.09
C GLY A 102 16.58 -1.47 -12.19
N ILE A 103 16.23 -0.61 -11.23
CA ILE A 103 15.03 0.20 -11.30
C ILE A 103 15.28 1.52 -12.02
N ASP A 104 14.38 1.87 -12.94
CA ASP A 104 14.38 3.19 -13.58
C ASP A 104 13.70 4.22 -12.64
N PRO A 105 14.31 5.40 -12.40
CA PRO A 105 13.69 6.42 -11.56
C PRO A 105 12.27 6.80 -11.98
N ILE A 106 11.95 6.76 -13.26
CA ILE A 106 10.62 7.09 -13.79
C ILE A 106 9.55 6.14 -13.24
N ALA A 107 9.91 4.89 -12.96
CA ALA A 107 9.01 3.87 -12.43
C ALA A 107 8.52 4.16 -11.01
N LEU A 108 9.22 5.03 -10.28
CA LEU A 108 8.88 5.40 -8.90
C LEU A 108 7.82 6.51 -8.83
N TYR A 109 7.66 7.32 -9.88
CA TYR A 109 6.72 8.44 -9.85
C TYR A 109 5.25 8.04 -9.70
N PRO A 110 4.70 7.09 -10.49
CA PRO A 110 3.31 6.72 -10.35
C PRO A 110 2.97 6.12 -8.97
N PRO A 111 3.76 5.17 -8.40
CA PRO A 111 3.53 4.69 -7.05
C PRO A 111 3.66 5.78 -5.98
N LYS A 112 4.61 6.72 -6.13
CA LYS A 112 4.73 7.89 -5.23
C LYS A 112 3.51 8.79 -5.32
N ARG A 113 3.00 9.03 -6.51
CA ARG A 113 1.77 9.80 -6.72
C ARG A 113 0.56 9.10 -6.11
N PHE A 114 0.50 7.78 -6.23
CA PHE A 114 -0.54 6.97 -5.57
C PHE A 114 -0.49 7.18 -4.06
N PHE A 115 0.64 6.86 -3.45
CA PHE A 115 0.81 6.92 -2.00
C PHE A 115 0.72 8.36 -1.46
N GLY A 116 1.21 9.34 -2.20
CA GLY A 116 1.14 10.76 -1.86
C GLY A 116 -0.24 11.40 -2.07
N ALA A 117 -1.23 10.66 -2.57
CA ALA A 117 -2.59 11.17 -2.72
C ALA A 117 -3.37 11.24 -1.40
N ALA A 118 -2.88 10.55 -0.34
CA ALA A 118 -3.49 10.54 0.98
C ALA A 118 -3.58 11.97 1.56
N ARG A 119 -4.78 12.38 1.97
CA ARG A 119 -5.05 13.71 2.55
C ARG A 119 -6.43 13.80 3.18
N LYS A 120 -6.62 14.77 4.04
CA LYS A 120 -7.94 15.23 4.46
C LYS A 120 -8.30 16.49 3.67
N LEU A 121 -9.54 16.55 3.17
CA LEU A 121 -10.07 17.72 2.49
C LEU A 121 -10.69 18.68 3.51
N GLU A 122 -10.59 19.99 3.23
CA GLU A 122 -11.19 21.03 4.09
C GLU A 122 -12.73 20.98 4.08
N GLU A 123 -13.30 20.66 2.93
CA GLU A 123 -14.76 20.59 2.74
C GLU A 123 -15.39 19.25 3.13
N GLY A 124 -14.62 18.37 3.76
CA GLY A 124 -15.04 17.02 4.16
C GLY A 124 -14.45 15.93 3.27
N GLY A 125 -14.52 14.70 3.77
CA GLY A 125 -13.86 13.56 3.17
C GLY A 125 -12.38 13.46 3.49
N SER A 126 -11.89 12.23 3.54
CA SER A 126 -10.46 11.92 3.72
C SER A 126 -10.03 10.70 2.94
N LEU A 127 -8.78 10.67 2.53
CA LEU A 127 -8.16 9.52 1.90
C LEU A 127 -6.96 9.08 2.74
N THR A 128 -7.08 7.92 3.35
CA THR A 128 -6.00 7.23 4.07
C THR A 128 -5.49 6.09 3.21
N ILE A 129 -4.18 5.96 3.06
CA ILE A 129 -3.55 4.88 2.30
C ILE A 129 -2.58 4.14 3.21
N ILE A 130 -2.77 2.84 3.34
CA ILE A 130 -1.89 1.93 4.06
C ILE A 130 -1.25 1.01 3.01
N GLY A 131 0.01 1.25 2.70
CA GLY A 131 0.75 0.45 1.71
C GLY A 131 1.74 -0.47 2.38
N THR A 132 1.83 -1.70 1.89
CA THR A 132 2.90 -2.62 2.29
C THR A 132 4.13 -2.42 1.41
N CYS A 133 5.30 -2.58 2.01
CA CYS A 133 6.57 -2.58 1.31
C CYS A 133 7.39 -3.80 1.72
N LEU A 134 7.93 -4.52 0.75
CA LEU A 134 8.75 -5.70 1.00
C LEU A 134 10.16 -5.29 1.44
N VAL A 135 10.65 -5.90 2.51
CA VAL A 135 11.99 -5.70 3.04
C VAL A 135 12.68 -7.05 3.26
N ASP A 136 14.00 -7.04 3.31
CA ASP A 136 14.83 -8.24 3.54
C ASP A 136 14.53 -9.39 2.54
N THR A 137 14.25 -9.04 1.28
CA THR A 137 13.98 -10.01 0.21
C THR A 137 15.26 -10.51 -0.48
N GLY A 138 16.40 -9.89 -0.20
CA GLY A 138 17.65 -10.10 -0.93
C GLY A 138 17.71 -9.41 -2.29
N SER A 139 16.68 -8.68 -2.68
CA SER A 139 16.63 -7.91 -3.93
C SER A 139 17.07 -6.47 -3.70
N LYS A 140 18.15 -6.05 -4.37
CA LYS A 140 18.61 -4.65 -4.35
C LYS A 140 17.55 -3.68 -4.90
N MET A 141 16.71 -4.13 -5.82
CA MET A 141 15.59 -3.31 -6.33
C MET A 141 14.60 -3.01 -5.22
N ASP A 142 14.26 -4.00 -4.40
CA ASP A 142 13.31 -3.82 -3.30
C ASP A 142 13.87 -2.89 -2.23
N ASP A 143 15.17 -2.99 -1.94
CA ASP A 143 15.83 -2.08 -1.01
C ASP A 143 15.76 -0.63 -1.50
N VAL A 144 16.00 -0.38 -2.79
CA VAL A 144 15.86 0.96 -3.38
C VAL A 144 14.41 1.44 -3.31
N ILE A 145 13.44 0.60 -3.65
CA ILE A 145 12.02 0.95 -3.55
C ILE A 145 11.67 1.32 -2.11
N TYR A 146 12.06 0.51 -1.13
CA TYR A 146 11.81 0.79 0.28
C TYR A 146 12.41 2.14 0.70
N GLU A 147 13.68 2.41 0.40
CA GLU A 147 14.34 3.68 0.76
C GLU A 147 13.67 4.90 0.09
N GLU A 148 13.19 4.75 -1.14
CA GLU A 148 12.48 5.81 -1.86
C GLU A 148 11.09 6.15 -1.28
N PHE A 149 10.45 5.19 -0.64
CA PHE A 149 9.14 5.38 0.02
C PHE A 149 9.28 5.69 1.52
N LYS A 150 10.40 5.32 2.13
CA LYS A 150 10.71 5.66 3.51
C LYS A 150 10.65 7.18 3.70
N GLY A 151 9.88 7.59 4.66
CA GLY A 151 9.67 9.01 4.91
C GLY A 151 8.66 9.72 3.99
N THR A 152 8.10 9.06 2.98
CA THR A 152 6.96 9.58 2.21
C THR A 152 5.66 9.49 3.02
N GLY A 153 5.49 8.39 3.77
CA GLY A 153 4.37 8.22 4.70
C GLY A 153 4.57 8.99 6.01
N ASN A 154 3.48 9.18 6.73
CA ASN A 154 3.48 9.80 8.05
C ASN A 154 3.50 8.79 9.21
N SER A 155 3.35 7.49 8.91
CA SER A 155 3.46 6.40 9.88
C SER A 155 4.11 5.18 9.24
N GLU A 156 4.94 4.49 10.00
CA GLU A 156 5.65 3.29 9.57
C GLU A 156 5.53 2.20 10.64
N LEU A 157 5.01 1.04 10.23
CA LEU A 157 5.00 -0.17 11.05
C LEU A 157 6.02 -1.15 10.49
N VAL A 158 7.07 -1.41 11.25
CA VAL A 158 8.12 -2.37 10.90
C VAL A 158 7.76 -3.73 11.48
N LEU A 159 7.77 -4.76 10.63
CA LEU A 159 7.54 -6.14 11.06
C LEU A 159 8.87 -6.86 11.28
N ASP A 160 8.94 -7.71 12.30
CA ASP A 160 10.13 -8.51 12.64
C ASP A 160 9.86 -9.99 12.41
N ARG A 161 10.69 -10.60 11.55
CA ARG A 161 10.61 -12.03 11.24
C ARG A 161 10.89 -12.89 12.47
N LYS A 162 11.81 -12.47 13.36
CA LYS A 162 12.14 -13.22 14.58
C LYS A 162 10.95 -13.32 15.54
N LEU A 163 10.11 -12.28 15.60
CA LEU A 163 8.87 -12.32 16.38
C LEU A 163 7.88 -13.30 15.76
N ALA A 164 7.73 -13.27 14.42
CA ALA A 164 6.86 -14.21 13.70
C ALA A 164 7.30 -15.68 13.89
N GLU A 165 8.60 -15.96 13.84
CA GLU A 165 9.18 -17.29 14.10
C GLU A 165 8.87 -17.78 15.53
N LYS A 166 8.84 -16.86 16.50
CA LYS A 166 8.41 -17.13 17.88
C LYS A 166 6.90 -17.19 18.06
N ARG A 167 6.13 -17.06 16.97
CA ARG A 167 4.66 -17.00 16.97
C ARG A 167 4.07 -15.85 17.82
N ILE A 168 4.81 -14.75 17.92
CA ILE A 168 4.33 -13.52 18.56
C ILE A 168 3.67 -12.66 17.47
N PHE A 169 2.36 -12.46 17.58
CA PHE A 169 1.58 -11.70 16.60
C PHE A 169 0.71 -10.65 17.29
N PRO A 170 0.56 -9.45 16.69
CA PRO A 170 1.23 -8.99 15.48
C PRO A 170 2.75 -8.88 15.68
N ALA A 171 3.53 -9.31 14.69
CA ALA A 171 4.99 -9.33 14.76
C ALA A 171 5.59 -7.94 14.48
N ILE A 172 5.18 -6.94 15.28
CA ILE A 172 5.57 -5.55 15.12
C ILE A 172 6.81 -5.26 15.96
N ASP A 173 7.84 -4.70 15.33
CA ASP A 173 8.97 -4.10 16.02
C ASP A 173 8.61 -2.67 16.43
N VAL A 174 8.20 -2.52 17.67
CA VAL A 174 7.76 -1.23 18.24
C VAL A 174 8.89 -0.20 18.25
N GLN A 175 10.13 -0.64 18.47
CA GLN A 175 11.28 0.28 18.56
C GLN A 175 11.65 0.90 17.21
N ARG A 176 11.42 0.17 16.12
CA ARG A 176 11.68 0.63 14.75
C ARG A 176 10.47 1.26 14.07
N SER A 177 9.30 1.11 14.67
CA SER A 177 8.05 1.71 14.19
C SER A 177 7.90 3.13 14.74
N GLY A 178 7.20 3.99 14.01
CA GLY A 178 6.99 5.36 14.44
C GLY A 178 5.95 6.10 13.61
N THR A 179 5.46 7.20 14.19
CA THR A 179 4.51 8.10 13.54
C THR A 179 5.03 9.52 13.63
N ARG A 180 4.95 10.27 12.53
CA ARG A 180 5.33 11.68 12.54
C ARG A 180 4.34 12.49 13.35
N ARG A 181 4.86 13.40 14.18
CA ARG A 181 4.08 14.28 15.03
C ARG A 181 3.09 13.52 15.90
N GLU A 182 3.57 12.39 16.46
CA GLU A 182 2.77 11.56 17.37
C GLU A 182 2.24 12.35 18.57
N GLU A 183 2.92 13.40 18.95
CA GLU A 183 2.48 14.31 20.01
C GLU A 183 1.13 15.01 19.74
N LEU A 184 0.66 15.00 18.50
CA LEU A 184 -0.68 15.49 18.14
C LEU A 184 -1.78 14.41 18.22
N LEU A 185 -1.39 13.17 18.44
CA LEU A 185 -2.28 12.00 18.46
C LEU A 185 -2.43 11.42 19.87
N LEU A 186 -1.60 11.86 20.81
CA LEU A 186 -1.59 11.45 22.19
C LEU A 186 -2.15 12.57 23.07
N ASP A 187 -3.02 12.21 24.04
CA ASP A 187 -3.54 13.13 25.05
C ASP A 187 -2.51 13.33 26.18
#